data_af478336d1902bef48cd1e499963396e
#
_entry.id   af478336d1902bef48cd1e499963396e
#
_cell.length_a   1.000
_cell.length_b   1.000
_cell.length_c   1.000
_cell.angle_alpha   90.00
_cell.angle_beta   90.00
_cell.angle_gamma   90.00
#
_symmetry.space_group_name_H-M   'P 1'
#
loop_
_entity.id
_entity.type
_entity.pdbx_description
1 polymer ?
#
loop_
_entity_poly.entity_id
_entity_poly.type
_entity_poly.pdbx_seq_one_letter_code
_entity_poly.pdbx_strand_id
1 'polypeptide(L)'
;VLKNQEKSKFADWFHVNSWPATYTPTDDFENAENATYDTFAFTPHMPKLNTANPEVEAYLLKVADYWISEFDIDAWRLDVADEVDHTFWKKFRTTCDAAKDDFYILGEVWHSAQPWLVGDEFSAVMNYAYTDAIKDGLITKKISLEQMVSNINTQLTLYRKQVNQMMFNVLDSHDTPRILTVAKNNKNLMKLVETFTFMQPGVPCIYYGDEYAVTGGMDPECRKVMPWEEKDQDLEMFDFFKNLIALRKQYQGILSDSEVEWKIVDSENGIVKFERGSLKAIFNIGEKPAYFSADEVVFSNLVDQNNILQYGFVIYK
;
A
#
# COMPACT_ATOMS: atom_id res chain seq x y z
N VAL A 1 30.17 -15.69 -0.19
CA VAL A 1 31.11 -14.84 -0.94
C VAL A 1 32.08 -14.16 0.01
N LEU A 2 31.65 -13.32 0.96
CA LEU A 2 32.53 -12.57 1.88
C LEU A 2 33.59 -13.47 2.59
N LYS A 3 33.25 -14.69 2.98
CA LYS A 3 34.18 -15.61 3.63
C LYS A 3 35.24 -16.20 2.68
N ASN A 4 34.85 -16.57 1.46
CA ASN A 4 35.69 -17.27 0.50
C ASN A 4 36.22 -16.34 -0.61
N GLN A 5 35.76 -15.10 -0.63
CA GLN A 5 36.12 -14.07 -1.58
C GLN A 5 35.88 -14.53 -3.03
N GLU A 6 36.74 -14.17 -3.95
CA GLU A 6 36.70 -14.58 -5.37
C GLU A 6 36.74 -16.09 -5.62
N LYS A 7 37.15 -16.86 -4.61
CA LYS A 7 37.14 -18.36 -4.69
C LYS A 7 35.78 -18.97 -4.41
N SER A 8 34.77 -18.16 -4.05
CA SER A 8 33.42 -18.65 -3.87
C SER A 8 32.82 -19.06 -5.21
N LYS A 9 32.16 -20.21 -5.26
CA LYS A 9 31.41 -20.65 -6.45
C LYS A 9 30.23 -19.72 -6.79
N PHE A 10 29.88 -18.81 -5.89
CA PHE A 10 28.84 -17.81 -6.04
C PHE A 10 29.40 -16.39 -6.17
N ALA A 11 30.69 -16.22 -6.48
CA ALA A 11 31.32 -14.91 -6.60
C ALA A 11 30.58 -14.04 -7.63
N ASP A 12 30.27 -14.59 -8.79
CA ASP A 12 29.60 -13.90 -9.91
C ASP A 12 28.07 -13.74 -9.72
N TRP A 13 27.53 -14.24 -8.60
CA TRP A 13 26.11 -14.08 -8.28
C TRP A 13 25.77 -12.72 -7.71
N PHE A 14 26.78 -11.94 -7.31
CA PHE A 14 26.64 -10.63 -6.70
C PHE A 14 27.38 -9.57 -7.52
N HIS A 15 26.94 -8.32 -7.42
CA HIS A 15 27.62 -7.19 -8.00
C HIS A 15 28.82 -6.81 -7.13
N VAL A 16 29.97 -7.43 -7.36
CA VAL A 16 31.24 -7.12 -6.70
C VAL A 16 32.07 -6.20 -7.60
N ASN A 17 32.32 -4.98 -7.16
CA ASN A 17 33.02 -3.94 -7.91
C ASN A 17 34.54 -4.10 -7.86
N SER A 18 35.06 -4.63 -6.76
CA SER A 18 36.48 -4.95 -6.61
C SER A 18 36.73 -6.00 -5.51
N TRP A 19 37.79 -6.76 -5.67
CA TRP A 19 38.24 -7.74 -4.69
C TRP A 19 39.40 -7.18 -3.84
N PRO A 20 39.49 -7.49 -2.53
CA PRO A 20 38.54 -8.32 -1.76
C PRO A 20 37.19 -7.64 -1.56
N ALA A 21 36.09 -8.44 -1.52
CA ALA A 21 34.79 -7.93 -1.13
C ALA A 21 34.84 -7.54 0.36
N THR A 22 34.70 -6.26 0.63
CA THR A 22 34.82 -5.68 1.97
C THR A 22 34.03 -4.38 2.11
N TYR A 23 33.88 -3.92 3.33
CA TYR A 23 33.29 -2.61 3.67
C TYR A 23 33.92 -2.08 4.95
N THR A 24 33.77 -0.79 5.21
CA THR A 24 34.17 -0.15 6.47
C THR A 24 32.93 -0.05 7.36
N PRO A 25 32.88 -0.74 8.52
CA PRO A 25 31.77 -0.58 9.49
C PRO A 25 31.68 0.87 9.98
N THR A 26 30.46 1.35 10.18
CA THR A 26 30.17 2.62 10.84
C THR A 26 29.56 2.35 12.21
N ASP A 27 29.34 3.40 13.02
CA ASP A 27 28.64 3.29 14.31
C ASP A 27 27.15 2.87 14.12
N ASP A 28 26.60 3.12 12.95
CA ASP A 28 25.28 2.65 12.55
C ASP A 28 25.42 1.29 11.85
N PHE A 29 24.88 0.25 12.47
CA PHE A 29 24.93 -1.13 11.96
C PHE A 29 24.33 -1.28 10.54
N GLU A 30 23.36 -0.45 10.19
CA GLU A 30 22.67 -0.50 8.90
C GLU A 30 23.44 0.23 7.78
N ASN A 31 24.50 0.97 8.11
CA ASN A 31 25.27 1.73 7.14
C ASN A 31 26.70 1.21 7.04
N ALA A 32 27.26 1.32 5.84
CA ALA A 32 28.68 1.06 5.61
C ALA A 32 29.28 2.09 4.65
N GLU A 33 30.56 2.38 4.87
CA GLU A 33 31.33 3.16 3.92
C GLU A 33 32.24 2.24 3.11
N ASN A 34 32.60 2.72 1.90
CA ASN A 34 33.60 2.06 1.05
C ASN A 34 33.31 0.58 0.76
N ALA A 35 32.03 0.19 0.61
CA ALA A 35 31.68 -1.15 0.17
C ALA A 35 32.21 -1.37 -1.24
N THR A 36 32.87 -2.51 -1.45
CA THR A 36 33.43 -2.93 -2.75
C THR A 36 32.43 -3.79 -3.55
N TYR A 37 31.18 -3.81 -3.15
CA TYR A 37 30.06 -4.48 -3.79
C TYR A 37 28.78 -3.65 -3.63
N ASP A 38 27.83 -3.84 -4.53
CA ASP A 38 26.55 -3.12 -4.49
C ASP A 38 25.66 -3.66 -3.38
N THR A 39 24.96 -2.76 -2.72
CA THR A 39 24.05 -3.07 -1.61
C THR A 39 22.71 -2.40 -1.80
N PHE A 40 21.67 -2.91 -1.15
CA PHE A 40 20.44 -2.16 -0.96
C PHE A 40 20.72 -0.96 -0.03
N ALA A 41 20.31 0.24 -0.46
CA ALA A 41 20.68 1.49 0.20
C ALA A 41 22.20 1.52 0.43
N PHE A 42 22.67 1.59 1.63
CA PHE A 42 24.09 1.50 2.01
C PHE A 42 24.31 0.38 3.03
N THR A 43 23.38 -0.58 3.10
CA THR A 43 23.37 -1.63 4.10
C THR A 43 24.29 -2.78 3.71
N PRO A 44 25.43 -2.97 4.39
CA PRO A 44 26.45 -3.95 3.98
C PRO A 44 25.99 -5.40 4.08
N HIS A 45 24.93 -5.66 4.83
CA HIS A 45 24.38 -7.00 5.04
C HIS A 45 23.37 -7.40 3.97
N MET A 46 23.03 -6.48 3.04
CA MET A 46 22.08 -6.70 1.94
C MET A 46 22.75 -6.53 0.57
N PRO A 47 23.70 -7.41 0.22
CA PRO A 47 24.39 -7.33 -1.08
C PRO A 47 23.43 -7.66 -2.23
N LYS A 48 23.52 -6.89 -3.32
CA LYS A 48 22.69 -7.09 -4.51
C LYS A 48 23.09 -8.32 -5.31
N LEU A 49 22.10 -9.16 -5.62
CA LEU A 49 22.25 -10.24 -6.58
C LEU A 49 22.36 -9.68 -8.00
N ASN A 50 23.22 -10.28 -8.79
CA ASN A 50 23.38 -9.98 -10.22
C ASN A 50 22.33 -10.75 -11.04
N THR A 51 21.16 -10.16 -11.23
CA THR A 51 20.07 -10.77 -12.01
C THR A 51 20.37 -10.87 -13.51
N ALA A 52 21.44 -10.23 -14.00
CA ALA A 52 21.94 -10.42 -15.37
C ALA A 52 22.79 -11.69 -15.50
N ASN A 53 23.21 -12.32 -14.39
CA ASN A 53 23.89 -13.60 -14.41
C ASN A 53 22.87 -14.73 -14.73
N PRO A 54 23.06 -15.55 -15.79
CA PRO A 54 22.10 -16.57 -16.18
C PRO A 54 21.81 -17.63 -15.11
N GLU A 55 22.78 -17.96 -14.25
CA GLU A 55 22.58 -18.91 -13.15
C GLU A 55 21.70 -18.32 -12.05
N VAL A 56 21.89 -17.04 -11.71
CA VAL A 56 21.05 -16.30 -10.73
C VAL A 56 19.64 -16.18 -11.27
N GLU A 57 19.49 -15.74 -12.51
CA GLU A 57 18.21 -15.62 -13.19
C GLU A 57 17.45 -16.95 -13.16
N ALA A 58 18.07 -18.01 -13.65
CA ALA A 58 17.45 -19.34 -13.70
C ALA A 58 17.06 -19.85 -12.29
N TYR A 59 17.90 -19.60 -11.29
CA TYR A 59 17.63 -20.00 -9.92
C TYR A 59 16.40 -19.25 -9.35
N LEU A 60 16.34 -17.92 -9.50
CA LEU A 60 15.25 -17.11 -8.99
C LEU A 60 13.92 -17.37 -9.71
N LEU A 61 13.96 -17.56 -11.03
CA LEU A 61 12.76 -17.95 -11.79
C LEU A 61 12.24 -19.33 -11.36
N LYS A 62 13.15 -20.27 -11.07
CA LYS A 62 12.77 -21.58 -10.51
C LYS A 62 12.15 -21.46 -9.12
N VAL A 63 12.62 -20.51 -8.28
CA VAL A 63 11.98 -20.24 -6.96
C VAL A 63 10.56 -19.72 -7.16
N ALA A 64 10.35 -18.80 -8.12
CA ALA A 64 9.02 -18.27 -8.43
C ALA A 64 8.05 -19.37 -8.85
N ASP A 65 8.45 -20.21 -9.81
CA ASP A 65 7.66 -21.35 -10.31
C ASP A 65 7.38 -22.38 -9.20
N TYR A 66 8.38 -22.71 -8.38
CA TYR A 66 8.27 -23.72 -7.32
C TYR A 66 7.12 -23.42 -6.34
N TRP A 67 7.03 -22.19 -5.85
CA TRP A 67 5.98 -21.83 -4.89
C TRP A 67 4.60 -21.79 -5.53
N ILE A 68 4.50 -21.45 -6.81
CA ILE A 68 3.24 -21.48 -7.55
C ILE A 68 2.83 -22.94 -7.79
N SER A 69 3.72 -23.76 -8.34
CA SER A 69 3.40 -25.12 -8.77
C SER A 69 3.19 -26.09 -7.60
N GLU A 70 3.96 -25.96 -6.49
CA GLU A 70 3.91 -26.89 -5.36
C GLU A 70 2.91 -26.46 -4.27
N PHE A 71 2.64 -25.16 -4.11
CA PHE A 71 1.82 -24.63 -3.03
C PHE A 71 0.60 -23.87 -3.49
N ASP A 72 0.39 -23.75 -4.81
CA ASP A 72 -0.78 -23.09 -5.41
C ASP A 72 -1.01 -21.65 -4.90
N ILE A 73 0.05 -20.90 -4.68
CA ILE A 73 -0.07 -19.50 -4.29
C ILE A 73 -0.71 -18.67 -5.41
N ASP A 74 -1.40 -17.57 -5.05
CA ASP A 74 -2.12 -16.71 -6.00
C ASP A 74 -1.36 -15.43 -6.36
N ALA A 75 -0.34 -15.10 -5.58
CA ALA A 75 0.39 -13.85 -5.73
C ALA A 75 1.82 -13.90 -5.21
N TRP A 76 2.67 -13.03 -5.78
CA TRP A 76 3.95 -12.61 -5.22
C TRP A 76 3.89 -11.14 -4.79
N ARG A 77 4.33 -10.84 -3.58
CA ARG A 77 4.75 -9.47 -3.19
C ARG A 77 6.27 -9.40 -3.27
N LEU A 78 6.74 -8.46 -4.06
CA LEU A 78 8.15 -8.29 -4.40
C LEU A 78 8.71 -7.09 -3.64
N ASP A 79 9.63 -7.37 -2.74
CA ASP A 79 10.32 -6.39 -1.90
C ASP A 79 11.29 -5.55 -2.73
N VAL A 80 11.33 -4.23 -2.49
CA VAL A 80 12.23 -3.30 -3.19
C VAL A 80 12.28 -3.50 -4.71
N ALA A 81 11.11 -3.64 -5.30
CA ALA A 81 10.97 -4.11 -6.68
C ALA A 81 11.53 -3.14 -7.73
N ASP A 82 11.65 -1.87 -7.40
CA ASP A 82 12.22 -0.82 -8.26
C ASP A 82 13.75 -0.85 -8.36
N GLU A 83 14.43 -1.63 -7.50
CA GLU A 83 15.89 -1.80 -7.55
C GLU A 83 16.36 -3.04 -8.34
N VAL A 84 15.42 -3.79 -8.95
CA VAL A 84 15.72 -4.95 -9.79
C VAL A 84 15.43 -4.65 -11.25
N ASP A 85 16.25 -5.20 -12.14
CA ASP A 85 16.23 -4.92 -13.58
C ASP A 85 14.91 -5.32 -14.25
N HIS A 86 14.40 -4.46 -15.12
CA HIS A 86 13.18 -4.70 -15.90
C HIS A 86 13.20 -5.97 -16.75
N THR A 87 14.39 -6.34 -17.29
CA THR A 87 14.52 -7.56 -18.10
C THR A 87 14.25 -8.80 -17.27
N PHE A 88 14.71 -8.81 -16.02
CA PHE A 88 14.42 -9.87 -15.06
C PHE A 88 12.92 -9.93 -14.75
N TRP A 89 12.28 -8.79 -14.46
CA TRP A 89 10.85 -8.75 -14.14
C TRP A 89 9.95 -9.23 -15.27
N LYS A 90 10.29 -8.95 -16.54
CA LYS A 90 9.57 -9.49 -17.70
C LYS A 90 9.65 -11.00 -17.80
N LYS A 91 10.80 -11.57 -17.50
CA LYS A 91 10.97 -13.04 -17.45
C LYS A 91 10.23 -13.63 -16.24
N PHE A 92 10.27 -12.94 -15.10
CA PHE A 92 9.53 -13.32 -13.91
C PHE A 92 8.01 -13.36 -14.19
N ARG A 93 7.45 -12.32 -14.83
CA ARG A 93 6.06 -12.30 -15.29
C ARG A 93 5.76 -13.50 -16.20
N THR A 94 6.56 -13.72 -17.21
CA THR A 94 6.38 -14.83 -18.15
C THR A 94 6.39 -16.19 -17.43
N THR A 95 7.27 -16.36 -16.44
CA THR A 95 7.34 -17.59 -15.62
C THR A 95 6.07 -17.79 -14.79
N CYS A 96 5.61 -16.74 -14.13
CA CYS A 96 4.40 -16.82 -13.31
C CYS A 96 3.14 -17.10 -14.16
N ASP A 97 2.99 -16.43 -15.31
CA ASP A 97 1.85 -16.63 -16.20
C ASP A 97 1.84 -18.03 -16.85
N ALA A 98 3.01 -18.63 -17.05
CA ALA A 98 3.12 -20.01 -17.52
C ALA A 98 2.76 -21.05 -16.44
N ALA A 99 2.97 -20.71 -15.16
CA ALA A 99 2.68 -21.60 -14.03
C ALA A 99 1.22 -21.52 -13.57
N LYS A 100 0.59 -20.35 -13.64
CA LYS A 100 -0.79 -20.15 -13.19
C LYS A 100 -1.47 -18.99 -13.92
N ASP A 101 -2.65 -19.23 -14.46
CA ASP A 101 -3.48 -18.19 -15.08
C ASP A 101 -3.87 -17.12 -14.06
N ASP A 102 -4.00 -15.87 -14.52
CA ASP A 102 -4.42 -14.70 -13.72
C ASP A 102 -3.54 -14.44 -12.48
N PHE A 103 -2.28 -14.84 -12.51
CA PHE A 103 -1.37 -14.69 -11.38
C PHE A 103 -1.08 -13.22 -11.06
N TYR A 104 -1.26 -12.85 -9.77
CA TYR A 104 -1.10 -11.47 -9.32
C TYR A 104 0.35 -11.20 -8.88
N ILE A 105 0.98 -10.18 -9.46
CA ILE A 105 2.31 -9.72 -9.08
C ILE A 105 2.24 -8.31 -8.53
N LEU A 106 2.55 -8.16 -7.24
CA LEU A 106 2.54 -6.91 -6.50
C LEU A 106 3.96 -6.45 -6.24
N GLY A 107 4.37 -5.34 -6.86
CA GLY A 107 5.67 -4.71 -6.57
C GLY A 107 5.59 -3.76 -5.36
N GLU A 108 6.62 -3.73 -4.54
CA GLU A 108 6.80 -2.63 -3.61
C GLU A 108 7.57 -1.52 -4.34
N VAL A 109 6.86 -0.42 -4.61
CA VAL A 109 7.41 0.80 -5.20
C VAL A 109 6.77 1.98 -4.47
N TRP A 110 7.59 2.86 -3.89
CA TRP A 110 7.10 3.96 -3.04
C TRP A 110 6.71 5.22 -3.80
N HIS A 111 7.08 5.29 -5.06
CA HIS A 111 6.86 6.45 -5.95
C HIS A 111 6.01 6.05 -7.16
N SER A 112 5.96 6.91 -8.19
CA SER A 112 5.28 6.57 -9.44
C SER A 112 5.87 5.31 -10.09
N ALA A 113 5.03 4.30 -10.32
CA ALA A 113 5.41 2.99 -10.82
C ALA A 113 5.07 2.75 -12.30
N GLN A 114 4.85 3.82 -13.06
CA GLN A 114 4.42 3.72 -14.46
C GLN A 114 5.30 2.79 -15.32
N PRO A 115 6.65 2.78 -15.20
CA PRO A 115 7.51 1.90 -16.00
C PRO A 115 7.22 0.40 -15.80
N TRP A 116 6.85 -0.01 -14.60
CA TRP A 116 6.58 -1.42 -14.24
C TRP A 116 5.14 -1.88 -14.50
N LEU A 117 4.23 -0.93 -14.82
CA LEU A 117 2.79 -1.19 -14.95
C LEU A 117 2.28 -1.08 -16.39
N VAL A 118 3.15 -1.30 -17.37
CA VAL A 118 2.78 -1.27 -18.79
C VAL A 118 2.15 -2.58 -19.28
N GLY A 119 2.20 -3.65 -18.47
CA GLY A 119 1.48 -4.90 -18.71
C GLY A 119 2.37 -6.14 -18.88
N ASP A 120 3.68 -6.01 -18.81
CA ASP A 120 4.66 -7.09 -19.00
C ASP A 120 5.54 -7.37 -17.76
N GLU A 121 5.24 -6.70 -16.64
CA GLU A 121 5.96 -6.88 -15.36
C GLU A 121 4.96 -7.08 -14.21
N PHE A 122 4.56 -6.01 -13.51
CA PHE A 122 3.67 -6.14 -12.36
C PHE A 122 2.19 -5.98 -12.73
N SER A 123 1.31 -6.63 -11.96
CA SER A 123 -0.13 -6.41 -12.01
C SER A 123 -0.49 -5.09 -11.34
N ALA A 124 0.18 -4.79 -10.23
CA ALA A 124 -0.02 -3.59 -9.42
C ALA A 124 1.20 -3.33 -8.53
N VAL A 125 1.16 -2.21 -7.80
CA VAL A 125 2.11 -1.91 -6.72
C VAL A 125 1.39 -1.57 -5.42
N MET A 126 2.11 -1.62 -4.31
CA MET A 126 1.69 -0.99 -3.05
C MET A 126 1.55 0.52 -3.31
N ASN A 127 0.32 1.04 -3.21
CA ASN A 127 -0.06 2.33 -3.79
C ASN A 127 0.27 3.52 -2.87
N TYR A 128 1.49 3.59 -2.37
CA TYR A 128 1.93 4.61 -1.41
C TYR A 128 1.72 6.04 -1.91
N ALA A 129 2.08 6.35 -3.15
CA ALA A 129 1.91 7.69 -3.71
C ALA A 129 0.46 8.19 -3.70
N TYR A 130 -0.50 7.26 -3.83
CA TYR A 130 -1.93 7.54 -3.75
C TYR A 130 -2.40 7.70 -2.30
N THR A 131 -2.05 6.76 -1.43
CA THR A 131 -2.50 6.74 -0.03
C THR A 131 -1.81 7.80 0.82
N ASP A 132 -0.59 8.20 0.49
CA ASP A 132 0.08 9.33 1.11
C ASP A 132 -0.67 10.64 0.86
N ALA A 133 -1.19 10.85 -0.36
CA ALA A 133 -2.04 12.02 -0.64
C ALA A 133 -3.29 12.03 0.25
N ILE A 134 -3.92 10.86 0.48
CA ILE A 134 -5.08 10.73 1.38
C ILE A 134 -4.70 11.07 2.83
N LYS A 135 -3.60 10.49 3.33
CA LYS A 135 -3.10 10.78 4.69
C LYS A 135 -2.75 12.25 4.87
N ASP A 136 -2.07 12.83 3.89
CA ASP A 136 -1.62 14.22 3.96
C ASP A 136 -2.76 15.23 3.86
N GLY A 137 -3.83 14.91 3.14
CA GLY A 137 -5.02 15.77 3.07
C GLY A 137 -5.97 15.59 4.25
N LEU A 138 -6.31 14.35 4.62
CA LEU A 138 -7.36 14.08 5.60
C LEU A 138 -6.85 14.02 7.05
N ILE A 139 -5.62 13.54 7.30
CA ILE A 139 -5.11 13.34 8.66
C ILE A 139 -4.15 14.45 9.05
N THR A 140 -3.03 14.57 8.34
CA THR A 140 -1.93 15.46 8.75
C THR A 140 -2.18 16.91 8.35
N LYS A 141 -3.09 17.14 7.39
CA LYS A 141 -3.42 18.46 6.82
C LYS A 141 -2.18 19.20 6.29
N LYS A 142 -1.17 18.45 5.79
CA LYS A 142 0.02 19.04 5.15
C LYS A 142 -0.29 19.66 3.79
N ILE A 143 -1.34 19.17 3.12
CA ILE A 143 -1.84 19.68 1.85
C ILE A 143 -3.33 20.01 1.98
N SER A 144 -3.82 20.89 1.10
CA SER A 144 -5.26 21.19 1.05
C SER A 144 -6.05 20.01 0.46
N LEU A 145 -7.36 19.98 0.66
CA LEU A 145 -8.24 18.97 0.07
C LEU A 145 -8.22 19.03 -1.46
N GLU A 146 -8.10 20.22 -2.03
CA GLU A 146 -7.98 20.42 -3.47
C GLU A 146 -6.66 19.82 -3.98
N GLN A 147 -5.55 20.02 -3.26
CA GLN A 147 -4.27 19.43 -3.61
C GLN A 147 -4.30 17.91 -3.45
N MET A 148 -4.94 17.38 -2.41
CA MET A 148 -5.17 15.95 -2.24
C MET A 148 -5.90 15.36 -3.45
N VAL A 149 -7.02 15.96 -3.84
CA VAL A 149 -7.81 15.52 -5.01
C VAL A 149 -6.99 15.61 -6.30
N SER A 150 -6.21 16.67 -6.47
CA SER A 150 -5.31 16.82 -7.61
C SER A 150 -4.27 15.69 -7.67
N ASN A 151 -3.65 15.36 -6.53
CA ASN A 151 -2.67 14.28 -6.45
C ASN A 151 -3.31 12.92 -6.74
N ILE A 152 -4.50 12.65 -6.17
CA ILE A 152 -5.28 11.43 -6.43
C ILE A 152 -5.58 11.30 -7.93
N ASN A 153 -6.11 12.35 -8.55
CA ASN A 153 -6.42 12.33 -9.99
C ASN A 153 -5.16 12.15 -10.85
N THR A 154 -4.03 12.73 -10.44
CA THR A 154 -2.74 12.53 -11.10
C THR A 154 -2.38 11.06 -11.10
N GLN A 155 -2.43 10.38 -9.95
CA GLN A 155 -2.15 8.95 -9.87
C GLN A 155 -3.12 8.12 -10.74
N LEU A 156 -4.42 8.41 -10.69
CA LEU A 156 -5.42 7.69 -11.49
C LEU A 156 -5.22 7.85 -13.00
N THR A 157 -4.66 8.97 -13.46
CA THR A 157 -4.39 9.22 -14.88
C THR A 157 -3.06 8.66 -15.39
N LEU A 158 -2.14 8.31 -14.48
CA LEU A 158 -0.85 7.70 -14.85
C LEU A 158 -1.00 6.25 -15.34
N TYR A 159 -2.02 5.55 -14.87
CA TYR A 159 -2.18 4.12 -15.12
C TYR A 159 -3.44 3.82 -15.93
N ARG A 160 -3.43 2.67 -16.61
CA ARG A 160 -4.63 2.14 -17.27
C ARG A 160 -5.69 1.81 -16.20
N LYS A 161 -6.98 1.87 -16.60
CA LYS A 161 -8.11 1.56 -15.70
C LYS A 161 -7.95 0.22 -14.99
N GLN A 162 -7.56 -0.83 -15.74
CA GLN A 162 -7.36 -2.17 -15.18
C GLN A 162 -6.28 -2.20 -14.09
N VAL A 163 -5.20 -1.45 -14.26
CA VAL A 163 -4.15 -1.32 -13.26
C VAL A 163 -4.68 -0.59 -12.02
N ASN A 164 -5.38 0.54 -12.20
CA ASN A 164 -5.99 1.27 -11.09
C ASN A 164 -6.96 0.38 -10.27
N GLN A 165 -7.68 -0.54 -10.93
CA GLN A 165 -8.58 -1.48 -10.28
C GLN A 165 -7.85 -2.52 -9.41
N MET A 166 -6.59 -2.82 -9.75
CA MET A 166 -5.75 -3.82 -9.05
C MET A 166 -4.77 -3.20 -8.05
N MET A 167 -4.58 -1.87 -8.05
CA MET A 167 -3.65 -1.19 -7.15
C MET A 167 -3.94 -1.49 -5.68
N PHE A 168 -2.88 -1.77 -4.91
CA PHE A 168 -2.98 -2.21 -3.52
C PHE A 168 -2.90 -1.01 -2.58
N ASN A 169 -4.07 -0.52 -2.13
CA ASN A 169 -4.20 0.69 -1.33
C ASN A 169 -3.91 0.41 0.15
N VAL A 170 -2.71 0.73 0.58
CA VAL A 170 -2.24 0.55 1.97
C VAL A 170 -2.16 1.91 2.65
N LEU A 171 -2.80 2.10 3.80
CA LEU A 171 -2.66 3.34 4.59
C LEU A 171 -1.43 3.29 5.49
N ASP A 172 -1.08 2.11 5.94
CA ASP A 172 0.12 1.81 6.71
C ASP A 172 0.65 0.40 6.44
N SER A 173 1.80 0.08 6.97
CA SER A 173 2.46 -1.21 6.77
C SER A 173 3.48 -1.49 7.89
N HIS A 174 4.25 -2.57 7.71
CA HIS A 174 5.38 -2.90 8.57
C HIS A 174 6.57 -1.93 8.46
N ASP A 175 6.55 -1.00 7.50
CA ASP A 175 7.62 -0.01 7.27
C ASP A 175 7.18 1.43 7.59
N THR A 176 5.91 1.62 8.01
CA THR A 176 5.36 2.94 8.30
C THR A 176 4.68 2.97 9.67
N PRO A 177 4.52 4.14 10.31
CA PRO A 177 3.71 4.24 11.51
C PRO A 177 2.27 3.78 11.27
N ARG A 178 1.69 3.12 12.28
CA ARG A 178 0.29 2.68 12.28
C ARG A 178 -0.66 3.85 12.02
N ILE A 179 -1.70 3.63 11.23
CA ILE A 179 -2.65 4.69 10.82
C ILE A 179 -3.31 5.37 12.02
N LEU A 180 -3.65 4.63 13.08
CA LEU A 180 -4.21 5.22 14.29
C LEU A 180 -3.20 6.13 15.02
N THR A 181 -1.91 5.80 14.99
CA THR A 181 -0.84 6.65 15.54
C THR A 181 -0.71 7.94 14.72
N VAL A 182 -0.75 7.84 13.38
CA VAL A 182 -0.76 9.01 12.49
C VAL A 182 -1.98 9.89 12.75
N ALA A 183 -3.14 9.29 13.02
CA ALA A 183 -4.38 9.97 13.41
C ALA A 183 -4.38 10.47 14.87
N LYS A 184 -3.23 10.46 15.58
CA LYS A 184 -3.10 10.90 16.97
C LYS A 184 -4.07 10.22 17.93
N ASN A 185 -4.26 8.93 17.76
CA ASN A 185 -5.18 8.07 18.50
C ASN A 185 -6.67 8.47 18.36
N ASN A 186 -7.01 9.24 17.34
CA ASN A 186 -8.41 9.57 17.03
C ASN A 186 -9.03 8.45 16.18
N LYS A 187 -9.76 7.55 16.83
CA LYS A 187 -10.46 6.43 16.18
C LYS A 187 -11.48 6.87 15.13
N ASN A 188 -12.16 8.01 15.34
CA ASN A 188 -13.14 8.49 14.37
C ASN A 188 -12.48 9.03 13.10
N LEU A 189 -11.32 9.69 13.23
CA LEU A 189 -10.54 10.11 12.07
C LEU A 189 -9.99 8.88 11.33
N MET A 190 -9.51 7.86 12.02
CA MET A 190 -9.11 6.59 11.41
C MET A 190 -10.28 5.95 10.66
N LYS A 191 -11.46 5.79 11.29
CA LYS A 191 -12.67 5.27 10.63
C LYS A 191 -13.03 6.05 9.36
N LEU A 192 -12.90 7.38 9.41
CA LEU A 192 -13.16 8.24 8.26
C LEU A 192 -12.19 7.93 7.11
N VAL A 193 -10.88 7.87 7.37
CA VAL A 193 -9.85 7.67 6.34
C VAL A 193 -9.90 6.26 5.75
N GLU A 194 -10.15 5.25 6.58
CA GLU A 194 -10.39 3.88 6.14
C GLU A 194 -11.60 3.81 5.20
N THR A 195 -12.72 4.41 5.61
CA THR A 195 -13.93 4.45 4.76
C THR A 195 -13.66 5.18 3.45
N PHE A 196 -12.96 6.31 3.49
CA PHE A 196 -12.57 7.05 2.29
C PHE A 196 -11.76 6.15 1.34
N THR A 197 -10.76 5.42 1.86
CA THR A 197 -9.89 4.51 1.09
C THR A 197 -10.69 3.34 0.52
N PHE A 198 -11.58 2.74 1.29
CA PHE A 198 -12.47 1.67 0.82
C PHE A 198 -13.44 2.10 -0.28
N MET A 199 -13.75 3.38 -0.36
CA MET A 199 -14.59 3.94 -1.43
C MET A 199 -13.78 4.32 -2.68
N GLN A 200 -12.45 4.23 -2.67
CA GLN A 200 -11.60 4.56 -3.82
C GLN A 200 -11.44 3.38 -4.81
N PRO A 201 -10.98 3.63 -6.07
CA PRO A 201 -10.51 2.58 -6.96
C PRO A 201 -9.33 1.81 -6.36
N GLY A 202 -9.21 0.54 -6.74
CA GLY A 202 -8.16 -0.35 -6.22
C GLY A 202 -8.65 -1.28 -5.13
N VAL A 203 -7.74 -2.01 -4.53
CA VAL A 203 -7.98 -3.02 -3.50
C VAL A 203 -7.53 -2.45 -2.15
N PRO A 204 -8.43 -2.16 -1.21
CA PRO A 204 -8.05 -1.69 0.11
C PRO A 204 -7.36 -2.82 0.88
N CYS A 205 -6.29 -2.48 1.57
CA CYS A 205 -5.53 -3.37 2.43
C CYS A 205 -5.64 -2.93 3.88
N ILE A 206 -5.96 -3.85 4.77
CA ILE A 206 -5.94 -3.66 6.22
C ILE A 206 -4.64 -4.26 6.73
N TYR A 207 -3.78 -3.45 7.33
CA TYR A 207 -2.60 -3.97 8.02
C TYR A 207 -3.03 -4.65 9.31
N TYR A 208 -2.46 -5.82 9.64
CA TYR A 208 -2.89 -6.61 10.79
C TYR A 208 -2.88 -5.78 12.09
N GLY A 209 -3.93 -5.91 12.88
CA GLY A 209 -4.09 -5.19 14.14
C GLY A 209 -4.80 -3.83 14.03
N ASP A 210 -4.96 -3.26 12.84
CA ASP A 210 -5.72 -2.03 12.64
C ASP A 210 -7.19 -2.23 12.99
N GLU A 211 -7.70 -3.42 12.70
CA GLU A 211 -9.05 -3.85 13.08
C GLU A 211 -9.26 -3.89 14.61
N TYR A 212 -8.17 -3.88 15.38
CA TYR A 212 -8.19 -3.79 16.84
C TYR A 212 -7.60 -2.48 17.37
N ALA A 213 -7.48 -1.47 16.51
CA ALA A 213 -6.96 -0.15 16.87
C ALA A 213 -5.52 -0.19 17.46
N VAL A 214 -4.67 -1.08 16.96
CA VAL A 214 -3.28 -1.17 17.38
C VAL A 214 -2.51 0.09 16.98
N THR A 215 -1.72 0.63 17.88
CA THR A 215 -0.86 1.80 17.64
C THR A 215 0.61 1.39 17.56
N GLY A 216 1.41 2.18 16.84
CA GLY A 216 2.86 2.01 16.76
C GLY A 216 3.50 3.11 15.93
N GLY A 217 4.68 3.54 16.31
CA GLY A 217 5.53 4.46 15.55
C GLY A 217 6.22 3.76 14.39
N MET A 218 7.42 4.23 14.05
CA MET A 218 8.28 3.55 13.06
C MET A 218 8.72 2.18 13.54
N ASP A 219 9.32 1.39 12.66
CA ASP A 219 9.93 0.11 13.02
C ASP A 219 10.87 0.28 14.25
N PRO A 220 10.81 -0.62 15.27
CA PRO A 220 10.01 -1.85 15.34
C PRO A 220 8.58 -1.68 15.91
N GLU A 221 8.16 -0.48 16.29
CA GLU A 221 6.88 -0.28 17.00
C GLU A 221 5.64 -0.57 16.12
N CYS A 222 5.72 -0.36 14.80
CA CYS A 222 4.66 -0.72 13.87
C CYS A 222 4.46 -2.24 13.75
N ARG A 223 5.44 -3.05 14.17
CA ARG A 223 5.43 -4.53 14.09
C ARG A 223 5.08 -5.20 15.42
N LYS A 224 4.27 -4.55 16.25
CA LYS A 224 3.79 -5.15 17.50
C LYS A 224 3.09 -6.48 17.27
N VAL A 225 3.14 -7.33 18.31
CA VAL A 225 2.44 -8.62 18.29
C VAL A 225 0.92 -8.39 18.16
N MET A 226 0.27 -9.25 17.40
CA MET A 226 -1.19 -9.26 17.26
C MET A 226 -1.86 -9.47 18.61
N PRO A 227 -2.87 -8.68 19.01
CA PRO A 227 -3.61 -8.87 20.24
C PRO A 227 -4.58 -10.07 20.10
N TRP A 228 -4.12 -11.27 20.46
CA TRP A 228 -4.92 -12.51 20.36
C TRP A 228 -5.92 -12.67 21.51
N GLU A 229 -5.67 -12.03 22.65
CA GLU A 229 -6.55 -12.10 23.81
C GLU A 229 -7.67 -11.06 23.68
N GLU A 230 -8.92 -11.50 23.82
CA GLU A 230 -10.12 -10.64 23.67
C GLU A 230 -10.07 -9.38 24.54
N LYS A 231 -9.50 -9.47 25.76
CA LYS A 231 -9.33 -8.32 26.68
C LYS A 231 -8.44 -7.19 26.13
N ASP A 232 -7.59 -7.51 25.15
CA ASP A 232 -6.63 -6.57 24.54
C ASP A 232 -7.12 -6.07 23.16
N GLN A 233 -8.31 -6.51 22.73
CA GLN A 233 -8.92 -6.20 21.43
C GLN A 233 -9.94 -5.07 21.55
N ASP A 234 -9.91 -4.16 20.57
CA ASP A 234 -10.95 -3.15 20.38
C ASP A 234 -12.09 -3.71 19.52
N LEU A 235 -13.09 -4.29 20.17
CA LEU A 235 -14.21 -4.95 19.47
C LEU A 235 -15.09 -3.94 18.72
N GLU A 236 -15.16 -2.66 19.14
CA GLU A 236 -15.88 -1.63 18.39
C GLU A 236 -15.20 -1.36 17.05
N MET A 237 -13.88 -1.27 17.03
CA MET A 237 -13.12 -1.10 15.79
C MET A 237 -13.22 -2.33 14.89
N PHE A 238 -13.17 -3.52 15.48
CA PHE A 238 -13.36 -4.78 14.74
C PHE A 238 -14.72 -4.85 14.05
N ASP A 239 -15.79 -4.53 14.75
CA ASP A 239 -17.14 -4.50 14.17
C ASP A 239 -17.26 -3.42 13.08
N PHE A 240 -16.59 -2.28 13.25
CA PHE A 240 -16.53 -1.25 12.21
C PHE A 240 -15.87 -1.80 10.92
N PHE A 241 -14.70 -2.42 11.00
CA PHE A 241 -14.03 -3.00 9.82
C PHE A 241 -14.84 -4.12 9.19
N LYS A 242 -15.46 -4.99 10.00
CA LYS A 242 -16.36 -6.03 9.51
C LYS A 242 -17.50 -5.45 8.67
N ASN A 243 -18.13 -4.36 9.13
CA ASN A 243 -19.20 -3.69 8.41
C ASN A 243 -18.68 -2.96 7.17
N LEU A 244 -17.51 -2.34 7.23
CA LEU A 244 -16.86 -1.68 6.08
C LEU A 244 -16.50 -2.68 4.98
N ILE A 245 -15.99 -3.85 5.35
CA ILE A 245 -15.72 -4.96 4.40
C ILE A 245 -17.03 -5.45 3.78
N ALA A 246 -18.10 -5.60 4.58
CA ALA A 246 -19.42 -6.02 4.08
C ALA A 246 -19.98 -4.99 3.08
N LEU A 247 -19.86 -3.69 3.36
CA LEU A 247 -20.19 -2.62 2.43
C LEU A 247 -19.43 -2.76 1.10
N ARG A 248 -18.11 -2.91 1.16
CA ARG A 248 -17.27 -3.04 -0.05
C ARG A 248 -17.69 -4.25 -0.88
N LYS A 249 -17.95 -5.39 -0.25
CA LYS A 249 -18.42 -6.62 -0.93
C LYS A 249 -19.80 -6.43 -1.56
N GLN A 250 -20.73 -5.81 -0.84
CA GLN A 250 -22.10 -5.56 -1.33
C GLN A 250 -22.12 -4.66 -2.58
N TYR A 251 -21.22 -3.68 -2.64
CA TYR A 251 -21.15 -2.72 -3.75
C TYR A 251 -19.93 -2.94 -4.63
N GLN A 252 -19.34 -4.13 -4.62
CA GLN A 252 -18.12 -4.45 -5.37
C GLN A 252 -18.23 -4.08 -6.85
N GLY A 253 -19.34 -4.42 -7.52
CA GLY A 253 -19.52 -4.12 -8.95
C GLY A 253 -19.47 -2.61 -9.26
N ILE A 254 -19.99 -1.77 -8.37
CA ILE A 254 -19.91 -0.32 -8.50
C ILE A 254 -18.50 0.19 -8.16
N LEU A 255 -17.97 -0.21 -7.00
CA LEU A 255 -16.71 0.32 -6.47
C LEU A 255 -15.47 -0.15 -7.25
N SER A 256 -15.53 -1.27 -7.95
CA SER A 256 -14.44 -1.70 -8.82
C SER A 256 -14.46 -1.05 -10.20
N ASP A 257 -15.63 -0.69 -10.75
CA ASP A 257 -15.73 -0.26 -12.15
C ASP A 257 -16.06 1.21 -12.37
N SER A 258 -16.79 1.87 -11.45
CA SER A 258 -17.13 3.29 -11.59
C SER A 258 -15.93 4.21 -11.33
N GLU A 259 -15.94 5.37 -11.94
CA GLU A 259 -14.97 6.42 -11.69
C GLU A 259 -15.32 7.25 -10.44
N VAL A 260 -14.37 8.00 -9.92
CA VAL A 260 -14.58 8.94 -8.80
C VAL A 260 -15.03 10.28 -9.39
N GLU A 261 -16.25 10.68 -9.11
CA GLU A 261 -16.77 11.97 -9.52
C GLU A 261 -16.77 12.96 -8.34
N TRP A 262 -15.79 13.83 -8.27
CA TRP A 262 -15.70 14.85 -7.23
C TRP A 262 -16.82 15.88 -7.37
N LYS A 263 -17.58 16.13 -6.31
CA LYS A 263 -18.73 17.06 -6.30
C LYS A 263 -18.47 18.29 -5.43
N ILE A 264 -17.84 18.11 -4.27
CA ILE A 264 -17.45 19.20 -3.35
C ILE A 264 -16.04 18.86 -2.85
N VAL A 265 -15.14 19.83 -2.94
CA VAL A 265 -13.83 19.80 -2.31
C VAL A 265 -13.62 21.17 -1.69
N ASP A 266 -13.72 21.25 -0.38
CA ASP A 266 -13.78 22.50 0.37
C ASP A 266 -12.85 22.43 1.58
N SER A 267 -11.63 22.93 1.39
CA SER A 267 -10.63 22.98 2.46
C SER A 267 -10.99 23.94 3.58
N GLU A 268 -11.74 25.02 3.30
CA GLU A 268 -12.13 26.01 4.31
C GLU A 268 -13.06 25.39 5.36
N ASN A 269 -14.04 24.59 4.91
CA ASN A 269 -14.98 23.91 5.79
C ASN A 269 -14.57 22.45 6.08
N GLY A 270 -13.52 21.92 5.44
CA GLY A 270 -13.03 20.57 5.68
C GLY A 270 -13.93 19.47 5.12
N ILE A 271 -14.59 19.70 3.96
CA ILE A 271 -15.61 18.80 3.40
C ILE A 271 -15.15 18.26 2.05
N VAL A 272 -15.27 16.92 1.90
CA VAL A 272 -15.12 16.26 0.60
C VAL A 272 -16.38 15.47 0.29
N LYS A 273 -16.92 15.69 -0.91
CA LYS A 273 -18.03 14.92 -1.46
C LYS A 273 -17.65 14.37 -2.83
N PHE A 274 -17.91 13.09 -3.04
CA PHE A 274 -17.78 12.46 -4.35
C PHE A 274 -18.85 11.40 -4.57
N GLU A 275 -18.98 10.95 -5.81
CA GLU A 275 -19.89 9.91 -6.23
C GLU A 275 -19.11 8.75 -6.88
N ARG A 276 -19.60 7.54 -6.69
CA ARG A 276 -19.14 6.29 -7.31
C ARG A 276 -20.37 5.55 -7.85
N GLY A 277 -20.71 5.75 -9.14
CA GLY A 277 -21.96 5.25 -9.71
C GLY A 277 -23.17 5.77 -8.95
N SER A 278 -23.97 4.87 -8.36
CA SER A 278 -25.15 5.24 -7.55
C SER A 278 -24.84 5.59 -6.10
N LEU A 279 -23.62 5.39 -5.64
CA LEU A 279 -23.22 5.72 -4.28
C LEU A 279 -22.69 7.16 -4.20
N LYS A 280 -23.12 7.88 -3.18
CA LYS A 280 -22.64 9.20 -2.82
C LYS A 280 -21.95 9.15 -1.46
N ALA A 281 -20.85 9.86 -1.31
CA ALA A 281 -20.06 9.87 -0.08
C ALA A 281 -19.72 11.30 0.33
N ILE A 282 -19.91 11.63 1.61
CA ILE A 282 -19.50 12.90 2.21
C ILE A 282 -18.65 12.60 3.43
N PHE A 283 -17.51 13.29 3.52
CA PHE A 283 -16.55 13.20 4.61
C PHE A 283 -16.33 14.60 5.20
N ASN A 284 -16.37 14.71 6.52
CA ASN A 284 -16.18 15.98 7.23
C ASN A 284 -14.98 15.90 8.18
N ILE A 285 -13.87 16.56 7.83
CA ILE A 285 -12.71 16.76 8.70
C ILE A 285 -12.68 18.15 9.35
N GLY A 286 -13.68 18.98 9.07
CA GLY A 286 -13.84 20.33 9.62
C GLY A 286 -14.55 20.32 10.97
N GLU A 287 -14.48 21.45 11.66
CA GLU A 287 -15.10 21.59 12.99
C GLU A 287 -16.62 21.82 12.92
N LYS A 288 -17.10 22.41 11.83
CA LYS A 288 -18.52 22.69 11.64
C LYS A 288 -19.25 21.47 11.09
N PRO A 289 -20.47 21.18 11.55
CA PRO A 289 -21.29 20.12 10.97
C PRO A 289 -21.57 20.37 9.48
N ALA A 290 -21.53 19.30 8.69
CA ALA A 290 -21.88 19.32 7.27
C ALA A 290 -23.30 18.77 7.08
N TYR A 291 -24.18 19.55 6.45
CA TYR A 291 -25.54 19.10 6.17
C TYR A 291 -25.60 18.18 4.95
N PHE A 292 -26.43 17.11 5.04
CA PHE A 292 -26.77 16.26 3.91
C PHE A 292 -28.28 15.95 3.90
N SER A 293 -28.77 15.51 2.75
CA SER A 293 -30.11 14.95 2.60
C SER A 293 -30.01 13.69 1.73
N ALA A 294 -30.61 12.62 2.19
CA ALA A 294 -30.59 11.34 1.52
C ALA A 294 -31.87 10.54 1.82
N ASP A 295 -32.32 9.78 0.83
CA ASP A 295 -33.47 8.87 0.98
C ASP A 295 -33.06 7.56 1.66
N GLU A 296 -31.82 7.08 1.38
CA GLU A 296 -31.28 5.82 1.90
C GLU A 296 -29.83 6.02 2.36
N VAL A 297 -29.60 5.98 3.68
CA VAL A 297 -28.23 5.93 4.24
C VAL A 297 -27.77 4.49 4.26
N VAL A 298 -26.61 4.24 3.67
CA VAL A 298 -26.01 2.90 3.53
C VAL A 298 -25.02 2.61 4.64
N PHE A 299 -24.16 3.60 4.97
CA PHE A 299 -23.15 3.49 6.01
C PHE A 299 -22.79 4.89 6.54
N SER A 300 -22.63 5.04 7.85
CA SER A 300 -22.28 6.34 8.43
C SER A 300 -21.58 6.21 9.76
N ASN A 301 -20.88 7.27 10.14
CA ASN A 301 -20.30 7.46 11.47
C ASN A 301 -20.43 8.93 11.87
N LEU A 302 -20.69 9.21 13.15
CA LEU A 302 -20.86 10.55 13.71
C LEU A 302 -21.85 11.42 12.91
N VAL A 303 -23.02 10.88 12.66
CA VAL A 303 -24.16 11.60 12.06
C VAL A 303 -25.23 11.83 13.11
N ASP A 304 -25.67 13.08 13.25
CA ASP A 304 -26.81 13.49 14.08
C ASP A 304 -27.90 14.09 13.18
N GLN A 305 -29.02 13.39 13.05
CA GLN A 305 -30.08 13.66 12.09
C GLN A 305 -29.50 13.78 10.66
N ASN A 306 -29.46 14.99 10.10
CA ASN A 306 -28.91 15.28 8.77
C ASN A 306 -27.58 16.03 8.81
N ASN A 307 -26.88 16.00 9.95
CA ASN A 307 -25.62 16.69 10.15
C ASN A 307 -24.49 15.68 10.37
N ILE A 308 -23.46 15.78 9.58
CA ILE A 308 -22.21 15.02 9.71
C ILE A 308 -21.30 15.84 10.62
N LEU A 309 -21.02 15.31 11.81
CA LEU A 309 -20.14 15.95 12.79
C LEU A 309 -18.67 15.88 12.36
N GLN A 310 -17.79 16.56 13.08
CA GLN A 310 -16.34 16.48 12.84
C GLN A 310 -15.84 15.03 12.88
N TYR A 311 -15.03 14.64 11.90
CA TYR A 311 -14.54 13.28 11.64
C TYR A 311 -15.64 12.25 11.33
N GLY A 312 -16.84 12.75 11.01
CA GLY A 312 -17.94 11.92 10.54
C GLY A 312 -17.96 11.78 9.03
N PHE A 313 -18.75 10.81 8.59
CA PHE A 313 -19.01 10.56 7.17
C PHE A 313 -20.37 9.93 6.96
N VAL A 314 -20.89 10.02 5.74
CA VAL A 314 -22.09 9.32 5.29
C VAL A 314 -21.91 8.78 3.87
N ILE A 315 -22.29 7.52 3.67
CA ILE A 315 -22.44 6.87 2.36
C ILE A 315 -23.94 6.65 2.14
N TYR A 316 -24.47 7.08 1.00
CA TYR A 316 -25.91 7.06 0.72
C TYR A 316 -26.20 6.95 -0.77
N LYS A 317 -27.46 6.68 -1.12
CA LYS A 317 -27.99 6.65 -2.48
C LYS A 317 -28.83 7.87 -2.80
#